data_77dde5a5c69f582539accf0816b9945f
#
_entry.id   77dde5a5c69f582539accf0816b9945f
#
_cell.length_a   1.000
_cell.length_b   1.000
_cell.length_c   1.000
_cell.angle_alpha   90.00
_cell.angle_beta   90.00
_cell.angle_gamma   90.00
#
_symmetry.space_group_name_H-M   'P 1'
#
loop_
_entity.id
_entity.type
_entity.pdbx_description
1 polymer ?
#
loop_
_entity_poly.entity_id
_entity_poly.type
_entity_poly.pdbx_seq_one_letter_code
_entity_poly.pdbx_strand_id
1 'polypeptide(L)'
;MRMKRTLFSIVLLAAFAVQGLYAQATREEIFNDIATTGGVYYAYPGPSGVQTKAPKGYEPFYISHYGRHGSRWLIADEDYVRVMEVFEKAHAAGALTDLGEDVRKRLDIVWADAKGHGGDLSPVGVKQQRGIAERMYQAFPEVFKGEPQMSARSTVVIRCVLSMDAFCERDRKSVV
;
A
#
# COMPACT_ATOMS: atom_id res chain seq x y z
N MET A 1 -39.62 -34.82 -9.61
CA MET A 1 -39.55 -33.32 -9.70
C MET A 1 -39.32 -32.64 -8.35
N ARG A 2 -39.89 -33.10 -7.23
CA ARG A 2 -39.70 -32.54 -5.88
C ARG A 2 -38.23 -32.60 -5.40
N MET A 3 -37.55 -33.71 -5.56
CA MET A 3 -36.16 -33.93 -5.07
C MET A 3 -35.13 -32.98 -5.71
N LYS A 4 -35.25 -32.63 -6.99
CA LYS A 4 -34.37 -31.66 -7.68
C LYS A 4 -34.56 -30.24 -7.15
N ARG A 5 -35.79 -29.85 -6.77
CA ARG A 5 -36.07 -28.54 -6.18
C ARG A 5 -35.50 -28.42 -4.77
N THR A 6 -35.58 -29.46 -3.96
CA THR A 6 -35.01 -29.48 -2.60
C THR A 6 -33.49 -29.40 -2.65
N LEU A 7 -32.84 -30.13 -3.56
CA LEU A 7 -31.40 -30.11 -3.74
C LEU A 7 -30.91 -28.70 -4.16
N PHE A 8 -31.62 -28.07 -5.10
CA PHE A 8 -31.32 -26.70 -5.54
C PHE A 8 -31.46 -25.69 -4.41
N SER A 9 -32.48 -25.80 -3.56
CA SER A 9 -32.67 -24.92 -2.42
C SER A 9 -31.56 -25.07 -1.36
N ILE A 10 -31.08 -26.31 -1.12
CA ILE A 10 -29.99 -26.57 -0.18
C ILE A 10 -28.68 -26.00 -0.70
N VAL A 11 -28.39 -26.16 -2.00
CA VAL A 11 -27.18 -25.59 -2.62
C VAL A 11 -27.21 -24.03 -2.57
N LEU A 12 -28.38 -23.43 -2.82
CA LEU A 12 -28.53 -21.98 -2.75
C LEU A 12 -28.34 -21.47 -1.32
N LEU A 13 -28.90 -22.13 -0.31
CA LEU A 13 -28.71 -21.80 1.10
C LEU A 13 -27.23 -21.94 1.54
N ALA A 14 -26.55 -22.99 1.09
CA ALA A 14 -25.13 -23.19 1.36
C ALA A 14 -24.26 -22.08 0.72
N ALA A 15 -24.60 -21.64 -0.49
CA ALA A 15 -23.89 -20.55 -1.16
C ALA A 15 -24.04 -19.22 -0.42
N PHE A 16 -25.21 -18.91 0.13
CA PHE A 16 -25.42 -17.72 0.96
C PHE A 16 -24.70 -17.81 2.33
N ALA A 17 -24.63 -18.99 2.94
CA ALA A 17 -23.92 -19.19 4.20
C ALA A 17 -22.40 -18.96 4.05
N VAL A 18 -21.80 -19.35 2.91
CA VAL A 18 -20.37 -19.13 2.63
C VAL A 18 -20.04 -17.64 2.48
N GLN A 19 -20.93 -16.85 1.87
CA GLN A 19 -20.71 -15.40 1.75
C GLN A 19 -20.69 -14.68 3.12
N GLY A 20 -21.51 -15.15 4.06
CA GLY A 20 -21.51 -14.63 5.44
C GLY A 20 -20.19 -14.87 6.19
N LEU A 21 -19.55 -16.01 5.94
CA LEU A 21 -18.23 -16.34 6.55
C LEU A 21 -17.11 -15.44 6.07
N TYR A 22 -17.07 -15.09 4.79
CA TYR A 22 -16.06 -14.16 4.27
C TYR A 22 -16.23 -12.75 4.83
N ALA A 23 -17.47 -12.25 4.97
CA ALA A 23 -17.73 -10.95 5.56
C ALA A 23 -17.32 -10.89 7.04
N GLN A 24 -17.47 -11.98 7.77
CA GLN A 24 -17.08 -12.05 9.18
C GLN A 24 -15.55 -12.11 9.35
N ALA A 25 -14.84 -12.89 8.52
CA ALA A 25 -13.38 -12.93 8.51
C ALA A 25 -12.79 -11.53 8.24
N THR A 26 -13.29 -10.83 7.22
CA THR A 26 -12.84 -9.46 6.90
C THR A 26 -13.08 -8.49 8.06
N ARG A 27 -14.19 -8.65 8.80
CA ARG A 27 -14.49 -7.81 9.96
C ARG A 27 -13.50 -8.06 11.10
N GLU A 28 -13.17 -9.30 11.39
CA GLU A 28 -12.17 -9.66 12.40
C GLU A 28 -10.77 -9.16 12.03
N GLU A 29 -10.37 -9.28 10.77
CA GLU A 29 -9.11 -8.73 10.28
C GLU A 29 -9.01 -7.22 10.49
N ILE A 30 -10.08 -6.47 10.21
CA ILE A 30 -10.15 -5.02 10.41
C ILE A 30 -10.03 -4.66 11.90
N PHE A 31 -10.69 -5.40 12.79
CA PHE A 31 -10.60 -5.14 14.23
C PHE A 31 -9.22 -5.47 14.81
N ASN A 32 -8.52 -6.46 14.24
CA ASN A 32 -7.18 -6.83 14.65
C ASN A 32 -6.11 -5.86 14.15
N ASP A 33 -6.29 -5.29 12.97
CA ASP A 33 -5.42 -4.27 12.40
C ASP A 33 -6.23 -3.20 11.65
N ILE A 34 -6.59 -2.14 12.35
CA ILE A 34 -7.39 -1.03 11.80
C ILE A 34 -6.67 -0.33 10.65
N ALA A 35 -5.35 -0.41 10.54
CA ALA A 35 -4.59 0.20 9.45
C ALA A 35 -4.96 -0.40 8.10
N THR A 36 -5.46 -1.64 8.06
CA THR A 36 -5.94 -2.30 6.83
C THR A 36 -7.13 -1.57 6.20
N THR A 37 -7.90 -0.79 6.99
CA THR A 37 -9.00 0.02 6.47
C THR A 37 -8.53 1.18 5.59
N GLY A 38 -7.24 1.52 5.64
CA GLY A 38 -6.64 2.57 4.84
C GLY A 38 -6.73 2.33 3.32
N GLY A 39 -7.06 1.11 2.87
CA GLY A 39 -7.20 0.79 1.46
C GLY A 39 -5.97 1.21 0.66
N VAL A 40 -6.16 2.14 -0.29
CA VAL A 40 -5.06 2.65 -1.12
C VAL A 40 -4.02 3.49 -0.35
N TYR A 41 -4.33 3.91 0.86
CA TYR A 41 -3.42 4.66 1.74
C TYR A 41 -2.67 3.75 2.72
N TYR A 42 -3.00 2.46 2.76
CA TYR A 42 -2.25 1.49 3.55
C TYR A 42 -0.81 1.38 3.03
N ALA A 43 0.16 1.56 3.92
CA ALA A 43 1.56 1.49 3.55
C ALA A 43 1.96 0.06 3.19
N TYR A 44 2.75 -0.12 2.13
CA TYR A 44 3.24 -1.43 1.73
C TYR A 44 4.10 -2.06 2.84
N PRO A 45 3.66 -3.15 3.47
CA PRO A 45 4.35 -3.73 4.62
C PRO A 45 5.60 -4.54 4.23
N GLY A 46 5.75 -4.84 2.96
CA GLY A 46 6.72 -5.81 2.46
C GLY A 46 6.21 -7.27 2.55
N PRO A 47 6.89 -8.20 1.91
CA PRO A 47 6.57 -9.62 2.01
C PRO A 47 6.88 -10.14 3.42
N SER A 48 5.97 -10.88 4.01
CA SER A 48 6.11 -11.50 5.34
C SER A 48 6.52 -12.98 5.29
N GLY A 49 6.49 -13.59 4.09
CA GLY A 49 6.76 -15.01 3.89
C GLY A 49 8.18 -15.29 3.41
N VAL A 50 8.66 -16.50 3.69
CA VAL A 50 9.89 -17.03 3.08
C VAL A 50 9.60 -17.38 1.63
N GLN A 51 10.44 -16.89 0.72
CA GLN A 51 10.29 -17.21 -0.70
C GLN A 51 10.56 -18.70 -0.96
N THR A 52 9.72 -19.30 -1.80
CA THR A 52 9.94 -20.66 -2.27
C THR A 52 11.17 -20.73 -3.15
N LYS A 53 12.07 -21.67 -2.88
CA LYS A 53 13.24 -21.90 -3.71
C LYS A 53 12.83 -22.36 -5.11
N ALA A 54 13.65 -22.00 -6.11
CA ALA A 54 13.47 -22.50 -7.46
C ALA A 54 13.47 -24.05 -7.47
N PRO A 55 12.64 -24.71 -8.31
CA PRO A 55 12.69 -26.16 -8.46
C PRO A 55 14.07 -26.63 -8.94
N LYS A 56 14.42 -27.88 -8.63
CA LYS A 56 15.70 -28.47 -9.05
C LYS A 56 15.86 -28.38 -10.59
N GLY A 57 16.99 -27.84 -11.03
CA GLY A 57 17.30 -27.66 -12.46
C GLY A 57 16.78 -26.36 -13.07
N TYR A 58 16.19 -25.46 -12.26
CA TYR A 58 15.76 -24.13 -12.71
C TYR A 58 16.53 -23.04 -11.95
N GLU A 59 16.91 -21.99 -12.67
CA GLU A 59 17.55 -20.80 -12.13
C GLU A 59 16.80 -19.55 -12.58
N PRO A 60 16.65 -18.54 -11.71
CA PRO A 60 16.13 -17.22 -12.09
C PRO A 60 17.09 -16.57 -13.11
N PHE A 61 16.58 -16.13 -14.24
CA PHE A 61 17.37 -15.45 -15.28
C PHE A 61 16.80 -14.09 -15.69
N TYR A 62 15.59 -13.76 -15.26
CA TYR A 62 14.91 -12.53 -15.64
C TYR A 62 13.93 -12.10 -14.55
N ILE A 63 13.84 -10.79 -14.31
CA ILE A 63 12.85 -10.19 -13.43
C ILE A 63 12.05 -9.15 -14.23
N SER A 64 10.73 -9.29 -14.19
CA SER A 64 9.79 -8.24 -14.60
C SER A 64 9.09 -7.68 -13.37
N HIS A 65 9.28 -6.41 -13.10
CA HIS A 65 8.68 -5.73 -11.96
C HIS A 65 7.68 -4.67 -12.42
N TYR A 66 6.47 -4.74 -11.89
CA TYR A 66 5.46 -3.70 -12.03
C TYR A 66 5.13 -3.15 -10.65
N GLY A 67 5.47 -1.91 -10.42
CA GLY A 67 5.31 -1.26 -9.12
C GLY A 67 4.36 -0.07 -9.15
N ARG A 68 3.79 0.24 -7.99
CA ARG A 68 3.10 1.50 -7.71
C ARG A 68 4.12 2.51 -7.19
N HIS A 69 3.86 3.81 -7.34
CA HIS A 69 4.64 4.84 -6.65
C HIS A 69 4.64 4.62 -5.13
N GLY A 70 5.68 5.05 -4.45
CA GLY A 70 5.80 5.02 -2.99
C GLY A 70 4.75 5.87 -2.28
N SER A 71 4.75 5.85 -0.96
CA SER A 71 3.87 6.71 -0.15
C SER A 71 4.07 8.18 -0.52
N ARG A 72 2.97 8.92 -0.56
CA ARG A 72 2.88 10.33 -0.92
C ARG A 72 1.97 11.07 0.04
N TRP A 73 2.07 12.38 0.06
CA TRP A 73 1.03 13.22 0.67
C TRP A 73 -0.29 13.11 -0.11
N LEU A 74 -1.40 13.54 0.45
CA LEU A 74 -2.70 13.60 -0.26
C LEU A 74 -2.55 14.46 -1.52
N ILE A 75 -3.44 14.27 -2.49
CA ILE A 75 -3.27 14.86 -3.82
C ILE A 75 -3.38 16.38 -3.80
N ALA A 76 -4.25 16.91 -2.93
CA ALA A 76 -4.46 18.34 -2.82
C ALA A 76 -4.45 18.78 -1.34
N ASP A 77 -4.03 20.01 -1.11
CA ASP A 77 -4.05 20.63 0.22
C ASP A 77 -5.49 20.70 0.78
N GLU A 78 -6.48 20.84 -0.07
CA GLU A 78 -7.90 20.84 0.28
C GLU A 78 -8.37 19.54 0.94
N ASP A 79 -7.71 18.41 0.65
CA ASP A 79 -8.04 17.11 1.27
C ASP A 79 -7.75 17.13 2.77
N TYR A 80 -6.74 17.90 3.22
CA TYR A 80 -6.44 18.15 4.63
C TYR A 80 -7.34 19.24 5.21
N VAL A 81 -7.44 20.37 4.53
CA VAL A 81 -8.15 21.55 5.00
C VAL A 81 -9.61 21.24 5.30
N ARG A 82 -10.30 20.48 4.45
CA ARG A 82 -11.71 20.09 4.67
C ARG A 82 -11.91 19.33 5.99
N VAL A 83 -10.99 18.44 6.34
CA VAL A 83 -11.08 17.70 7.60
C VAL A 83 -10.83 18.64 8.77
N MET A 84 -9.81 19.48 8.70
CA MET A 84 -9.48 20.45 9.73
C MET A 84 -10.65 21.41 10.00
N GLU A 85 -11.31 21.93 8.95
CA GLU A 85 -12.47 22.81 9.08
C GLU A 85 -13.63 22.16 9.87
N VAL A 86 -13.85 20.84 9.68
CA VAL A 86 -14.89 20.12 10.43
C VAL A 86 -14.54 20.08 11.91
N PHE A 87 -13.28 19.79 12.25
CA PHE A 87 -12.81 19.76 13.62
C PHE A 87 -12.84 21.14 14.27
N GLU A 88 -12.45 22.20 13.56
CA GLU A 88 -12.51 23.59 14.05
C GLU A 88 -13.94 24.04 14.33
N LYS A 89 -14.90 23.73 13.45
CA LYS A 89 -16.33 24.01 13.67
C LYS A 89 -16.87 23.28 14.90
N ALA A 90 -16.50 22.00 15.05
CA ALA A 90 -16.94 21.19 16.20
C ALA A 90 -16.30 21.69 17.51
N HIS A 91 -15.04 22.11 17.48
CA HIS A 91 -14.34 22.72 18.60
C HIS A 91 -15.03 24.03 19.04
N ALA A 92 -15.28 24.95 18.10
CA ALA A 92 -15.93 26.20 18.36
C ALA A 92 -17.37 26.02 18.96
N ALA A 93 -18.03 24.93 18.63
CA ALA A 93 -19.35 24.57 19.18
C ALA A 93 -19.29 23.81 20.53
N GLY A 94 -18.07 23.52 21.06
CA GLY A 94 -17.90 22.69 22.26
C GLY A 94 -18.41 21.26 22.10
N ALA A 95 -18.40 20.74 20.86
CA ALA A 95 -18.96 19.44 20.50
C ALA A 95 -17.91 18.32 20.36
N LEU A 96 -16.62 18.61 20.61
CA LEU A 96 -15.57 17.60 20.60
C LEU A 96 -15.47 16.89 21.95
N THR A 97 -15.19 15.59 21.90
CA THR A 97 -14.73 14.82 23.06
C THR A 97 -13.24 15.08 23.28
N ASP A 98 -12.70 14.62 24.41
CA ASP A 98 -11.24 14.69 24.69
C ASP A 98 -10.42 14.05 23.57
N LEU A 99 -10.88 12.91 23.01
CA LEU A 99 -10.27 12.28 21.85
C LEU A 99 -10.37 13.17 20.61
N GLY A 100 -11.48 13.84 20.39
CA GLY A 100 -11.66 14.78 19.28
C GLY A 100 -10.69 15.95 19.35
N GLU A 101 -10.45 16.49 20.54
CA GLU A 101 -9.47 17.57 20.77
C GLU A 101 -8.03 17.08 20.52
N ASP A 102 -7.68 15.86 20.94
CA ASP A 102 -6.38 15.27 20.64
C ASP A 102 -6.16 15.08 19.14
N VAL A 103 -7.17 14.56 18.43
CA VAL A 103 -7.14 14.40 16.96
C VAL A 103 -6.95 15.75 16.27
N ARG A 104 -7.69 16.79 16.67
CA ARG A 104 -7.57 18.16 16.14
C ARG A 104 -6.13 18.67 16.23
N LYS A 105 -5.50 18.54 17.39
CA LYS A 105 -4.11 18.97 17.59
C LYS A 105 -3.12 18.17 16.71
N ARG A 106 -3.37 16.89 16.50
CA ARG A 106 -2.52 16.05 15.63
C ARG A 106 -2.71 16.41 14.16
N LEU A 107 -3.91 16.82 13.74
CA LEU A 107 -4.16 17.32 12.38
C LEU A 107 -3.32 18.56 12.06
N ASP A 108 -3.13 19.47 13.02
CA ASP A 108 -2.27 20.63 12.84
C ASP A 108 -0.81 20.22 12.56
N ILE A 109 -0.30 19.19 13.26
CA ILE A 109 1.04 18.66 13.04
C ILE A 109 1.16 18.03 11.65
N VAL A 110 0.16 17.23 11.27
CA VAL A 110 0.11 16.60 9.93
C VAL A 110 0.04 17.65 8.83
N TRP A 111 -0.76 18.70 9.03
CA TRP A 111 -0.87 19.78 8.07
C TRP A 111 0.42 20.59 7.93
N ALA A 112 1.12 20.85 9.02
CA ALA A 112 2.41 21.54 8.97
C ALA A 112 3.46 20.80 8.13
N ASP A 113 3.43 19.46 8.12
CA ASP A 113 4.28 18.62 7.28
C ASP A 113 3.78 18.52 5.83
N ALA A 114 2.46 18.52 5.63
CA ALA A 114 1.85 18.24 4.33
C ALA A 114 1.65 19.45 3.42
N LYS A 115 1.57 20.65 4.01
CA LYS A 115 1.23 21.89 3.30
C LYS A 115 2.19 22.18 2.15
N GLY A 116 1.65 22.33 0.95
CA GLY A 116 2.42 22.61 -0.26
C GLY A 116 3.06 21.38 -0.91
N HIS A 117 2.83 20.19 -0.35
CA HIS A 117 3.33 18.91 -0.88
C HIS A 117 2.26 18.07 -1.57
N GLY A 118 1.17 18.69 -2.01
CA GLY A 118 0.05 17.99 -2.64
C GLY A 118 0.48 17.04 -3.76
N GLY A 119 0.30 15.74 -3.56
CA GLY A 119 0.63 14.69 -4.52
C GLY A 119 2.11 14.32 -4.66
N ASP A 120 3.01 14.95 -3.91
CA ASP A 120 4.45 14.68 -3.93
C ASP A 120 4.79 13.34 -3.28
N LEU A 121 5.86 12.69 -3.77
CA LEU A 121 6.41 11.50 -3.15
C LEU A 121 7.02 11.86 -1.80
N SER A 122 6.58 11.19 -0.73
CA SER A 122 7.12 11.43 0.60
C SER A 122 8.49 10.76 0.82
N PRO A 123 9.29 11.20 1.81
CA PRO A 123 10.52 10.52 2.19
C PRO A 123 10.31 9.04 2.53
N VAL A 124 9.16 8.70 3.12
CA VAL A 124 8.76 7.29 3.36
C VAL A 124 8.59 6.54 2.04
N GLY A 125 7.99 7.17 1.03
CA GLY A 125 7.82 6.60 -0.30
C GLY A 125 9.14 6.28 -0.98
N VAL A 126 10.12 7.18 -0.90
CA VAL A 126 11.50 6.96 -1.40
C VAL A 126 12.12 5.75 -0.70
N LYS A 127 12.04 5.69 0.64
CA LYS A 127 12.57 4.58 1.45
C LYS A 127 11.91 3.24 1.09
N GLN A 128 10.60 3.24 0.82
CA GLN A 128 9.87 2.04 0.40
C GLN A 128 10.40 1.50 -0.93
N GLN A 129 10.60 2.37 -1.93
CA GLN A 129 11.09 1.96 -3.25
C GLN A 129 12.52 1.40 -3.18
N ARG A 130 13.42 2.07 -2.47
CA ARG A 130 14.76 1.57 -2.20
C ARG A 130 14.73 0.20 -1.49
N GLY A 131 13.84 0.03 -0.52
CA GLY A 131 13.69 -1.23 0.22
C GLY A 131 13.14 -2.37 -0.64
N ILE A 132 12.26 -2.08 -1.61
CA ILE A 132 11.77 -3.08 -2.57
C ILE A 132 12.91 -3.55 -3.47
N ALA A 133 13.67 -2.62 -4.04
CA ALA A 133 14.82 -2.94 -4.88
C ALA A 133 15.88 -3.77 -4.14
N GLU A 134 16.21 -3.38 -2.90
CA GLU A 134 17.17 -4.11 -2.07
C GLU A 134 16.71 -5.55 -1.79
N ARG A 135 15.45 -5.76 -1.40
CA ARG A 135 14.91 -7.10 -1.18
C ARG A 135 14.91 -7.95 -2.45
N MET A 136 14.61 -7.34 -3.60
CA MET A 136 14.63 -8.02 -4.90
C MET A 136 16.06 -8.47 -5.25
N TYR A 137 17.04 -7.60 -5.06
CA TYR A 137 18.45 -7.91 -5.27
C TYR A 137 18.92 -9.04 -4.35
N GLN A 138 18.53 -9.02 -3.08
CA GLN A 138 18.90 -10.06 -2.13
C GLN A 138 18.23 -11.40 -2.41
N ALA A 139 17.00 -11.38 -2.94
CA ALA A 139 16.25 -12.59 -3.24
C ALA A 139 16.69 -13.29 -4.53
N PHE A 140 17.19 -12.53 -5.50
CA PHE A 140 17.52 -13.05 -6.84
C PHE A 140 18.87 -12.52 -7.33
N PRO A 141 19.96 -12.72 -6.56
CA PRO A 141 21.28 -12.16 -6.92
C PRO A 141 21.81 -12.70 -8.25
N GLU A 142 21.34 -13.87 -8.70
CA GLU A 142 21.75 -14.50 -9.95
C GLU A 142 21.40 -13.64 -11.17
N VAL A 143 20.25 -12.98 -11.13
CA VAL A 143 19.75 -12.14 -12.24
C VAL A 143 20.58 -10.88 -12.42
N PHE A 144 21.29 -10.46 -11.38
CA PHE A 144 22.11 -9.24 -11.37
C PHE A 144 23.62 -9.52 -11.57
N LYS A 145 24.02 -10.77 -11.87
CA LYS A 145 25.41 -11.11 -12.16
C LYS A 145 25.80 -10.71 -13.58
N GLY A 146 27.06 -10.30 -13.72
CA GLY A 146 27.60 -9.86 -15.01
C GLY A 146 27.17 -8.43 -15.35
N GLU A 147 26.85 -8.19 -16.61
CA GLU A 147 26.38 -6.89 -17.11
C GLU A 147 24.93 -7.01 -17.61
N PRO A 148 23.95 -7.18 -16.70
CA PRO A 148 22.56 -7.31 -17.11
C PRO A 148 22.06 -6.01 -17.72
N GLN A 149 21.33 -6.11 -18.82
CA GLN A 149 20.63 -4.97 -19.37
C GLN A 149 19.33 -4.72 -18.59
N MET A 150 19.21 -3.51 -18.04
CA MET A 150 18.03 -3.11 -17.32
C MET A 150 17.33 -1.95 -18.02
N SER A 151 16.02 -2.02 -18.08
CA SER A 151 15.20 -0.92 -18.57
C SER A 151 14.14 -0.56 -17.54
N ALA A 152 13.99 0.71 -17.24
CA ALA A 152 12.96 1.22 -16.36
C ALA A 152 12.08 2.23 -17.10
N ARG A 153 10.79 2.20 -16.83
CA ARG A 153 9.81 3.13 -17.39
C ARG A 153 8.81 3.55 -16.32
N SER A 154 8.40 4.80 -16.35
CA SER A 154 7.32 5.32 -15.51
C SER A 154 6.32 6.11 -16.33
N THR A 155 5.18 6.42 -15.74
CA THR A 155 4.31 7.49 -16.24
C THR A 155 4.98 8.84 -16.02
N VAL A 156 4.49 9.88 -16.71
CA VAL A 156 5.05 11.24 -16.63
C VAL A 156 4.76 11.98 -15.32
N VAL A 157 4.00 11.37 -14.42
CA VAL A 157 3.68 11.95 -13.12
C VAL A 157 4.94 11.95 -12.24
N ILE A 158 5.33 13.11 -11.70
CA ILE A 158 6.61 13.33 -11.01
C ILE A 158 6.85 12.27 -9.90
N ARG A 159 5.87 12.01 -9.04
CA ARG A 159 6.02 10.98 -7.99
C ARG A 159 6.31 9.58 -8.53
N CYS A 160 5.84 9.25 -9.74
CA CYS A 160 6.12 7.96 -10.38
C CYS A 160 7.55 7.93 -10.92
N VAL A 161 8.02 9.03 -11.53
CA VAL A 161 9.40 9.18 -12.00
C VAL A 161 10.37 9.07 -10.82
N LEU A 162 10.12 9.81 -9.73
CA LEU A 162 10.95 9.76 -8.53
C LEU A 162 10.93 8.38 -7.84
N SER A 163 9.78 7.68 -7.87
CA SER A 163 9.69 6.32 -7.35
C SER A 163 10.52 5.34 -8.18
N MET A 164 10.48 5.48 -9.50
CA MET A 164 11.32 4.68 -10.40
C MET A 164 12.80 4.99 -10.17
N ASP A 165 13.18 6.25 -10.04
CA ASP A 165 14.56 6.65 -9.79
C ASP A 165 15.08 6.08 -8.46
N ALA A 166 14.31 6.24 -7.38
CA ALA A 166 14.63 5.69 -6.07
C ALA A 166 14.75 4.15 -6.07
N PHE A 167 13.95 3.47 -6.89
CA PHE A 167 14.08 2.02 -7.09
C PHE A 167 15.38 1.68 -7.82
N CYS A 168 15.72 2.41 -8.89
CA CYS A 168 16.91 2.16 -9.70
C CYS A 168 18.22 2.60 -9.05
N GLU A 169 18.20 3.43 -7.99
CA GLU A 169 19.41 3.86 -7.28
C GLU A 169 20.24 2.69 -6.71
N ARG A 170 19.58 1.58 -6.34
CA ARG A 170 20.26 0.40 -5.81
C ARG A 170 21.27 -0.14 -6.82
N ASP A 171 20.91 -0.05 -8.07
CA ASP A 171 21.65 -0.59 -9.18
C ASP A 171 22.86 0.26 -9.56
N ARG A 172 22.76 1.60 -9.43
CA ARG A 172 23.88 2.52 -9.66
C ARG A 172 25.08 2.24 -8.75
N LYS A 173 24.87 1.69 -7.55
CA LYS A 173 25.96 1.33 -6.62
C LYS A 173 26.72 0.07 -7.03
N SER A 174 26.21 -0.68 -7.99
CA SER A 174 26.86 -1.88 -8.53
C SER A 174 27.78 -1.57 -9.71
N VAL A 175 27.80 -0.32 -10.19
CA VAL A 175 28.54 0.12 -11.40
C VAL A 175 29.71 1.07 -11.06
N VAL A 176 30.06 1.21 -9.76
CA VAL A 176 31.22 1.99 -9.33
C VAL A 176 32.26 1.08 -8.71
#